data_d128f04251ea4c00c089bff2c49f3a19
#
_entry.id   d128f04251ea4c00c089bff2c49f3a19
#
_cell.length_a   1.000
_cell.length_b   1.000
_cell.length_c   1.000
_cell.angle_alpha   90.00
_cell.angle_beta   90.00
_cell.angle_gamma   90.00
#
_symmetry.space_group_name_H-M   'P 1'
#
loop_
_entity.id
_entity.type
_entity.pdbx_description
1 polymer ?
#
loop_
_entity_poly.entity_id
_entity_poly.type
_entity_poly.pdbx_seq_one_letter_code
_entity_poly.pdbx_strand_id
1 'polypeptide(L)'
;MARLSLVNPATATEAPLPDLFREAQSRLGANPNMTRAMANSPALLKGYLDLFGALTRGALDVATRELIALTVAQGNGCSYCLSAHSYLAEHVARLAEDDIVAARKASATDSKTAAILAFAAAVNDGRGSVTDEDLAAARAAGVTDEEIAETIGHVALNVLTNYFNKAVEVDIDFPVVAA
;
A
#
# COMPACT_ATOMS: atom_id res chain seq x y z
N MET A 1 17.59 -13.17 -1.75
CA MET A 1 17.22 -13.81 -0.45
C MET A 1 17.00 -12.70 0.55
N ALA A 2 15.86 -12.68 1.21
CA ALA A 2 15.53 -11.65 2.20
C ALA A 2 16.62 -11.53 3.29
N ARG A 3 16.91 -10.29 3.73
CA ARG A 3 17.90 -10.01 4.78
C ARG A 3 17.43 -10.38 6.18
N LEU A 4 16.13 -10.52 6.39
CA LEU A 4 15.52 -11.07 7.60
C LEU A 4 14.91 -12.44 7.30
N SER A 5 14.91 -13.33 8.29
CA SER A 5 14.25 -14.63 8.16
C SER A 5 12.75 -14.47 7.95
N LEU A 6 12.18 -15.32 7.12
CA LEU A 6 10.72 -15.39 6.95
C LEU A 6 10.15 -16.33 8.02
N VAL A 7 9.49 -15.76 9.04
CA VAL A 7 8.82 -16.57 10.07
C VAL A 7 7.77 -17.46 9.41
N ASN A 8 7.80 -18.76 9.72
CA ASN A 8 6.84 -19.70 9.15
C ASN A 8 5.56 -19.72 9.98
N PRO A 9 4.39 -19.32 9.42
CA PRO A 9 3.12 -19.32 10.13
C PRO A 9 2.73 -20.68 10.72
N ALA A 10 3.10 -21.79 10.05
CA ALA A 10 2.73 -23.14 10.48
C ALA A 10 3.52 -23.61 11.73
N THR A 11 4.69 -23.01 12.00
CA THR A 11 5.55 -23.38 13.13
C THR A 11 5.68 -22.28 14.18
N ALA A 12 5.08 -21.10 13.94
CA ALA A 12 5.06 -20.00 14.89
C ALA A 12 4.04 -20.29 16.00
N THR A 13 4.50 -20.79 17.15
CA THR A 13 3.64 -21.20 18.28
C THR A 13 3.66 -20.21 19.43
N GLU A 14 4.62 -19.30 19.49
CA GLU A 14 4.75 -18.33 20.57
C GLU A 14 3.80 -17.14 20.35
N ALA A 15 3.02 -16.80 21.40
CA ALA A 15 2.16 -15.63 21.36
C ALA A 15 2.98 -14.35 21.18
N PRO A 16 2.48 -13.35 20.39
CA PRO A 16 1.17 -13.30 19.76
C PRO A 16 1.15 -13.77 18.29
N LEU A 17 2.22 -14.40 17.77
CA LEU A 17 2.40 -14.68 16.35
C LEU A 17 1.27 -15.51 15.70
N PRO A 18 0.73 -16.59 16.35
CA PRO A 18 -0.35 -17.36 15.75
C PRO A 18 -1.59 -16.50 15.47
N ASP A 19 -1.92 -15.58 16.40
CA ASP A 19 -3.07 -14.69 16.25
C ASP A 19 -2.83 -13.65 15.14
N LEU A 20 -1.64 -13.09 15.09
CA LEU A 20 -1.27 -12.12 14.05
C LEU A 20 -1.29 -12.73 12.66
N PHE A 21 -0.83 -13.96 12.49
CA PHE A 21 -0.91 -14.65 11.19
C PHE A 21 -2.34 -15.00 10.80
N ARG A 22 -3.21 -15.35 11.76
CA ARG A 22 -4.64 -15.51 11.49
C ARG A 22 -5.29 -14.18 11.08
N GLU A 23 -4.94 -13.09 11.74
CA GLU A 23 -5.40 -11.75 11.39
C GLU A 23 -4.92 -11.34 10.01
N ALA A 24 -3.64 -11.55 9.67
CA ALA A 24 -3.09 -11.29 8.34
C ALA A 24 -3.81 -12.12 7.28
N GLN A 25 -4.00 -13.42 7.49
CA GLN A 25 -4.76 -14.29 6.60
C GLN A 25 -6.19 -13.80 6.38
N SER A 26 -6.86 -13.34 7.42
CA SER A 26 -8.24 -12.82 7.35
C SER A 26 -8.34 -11.50 6.58
N ARG A 27 -7.37 -10.60 6.75
CA ARG A 27 -7.39 -9.24 6.17
C ARG A 27 -6.81 -9.18 4.76
N LEU A 28 -5.76 -9.97 4.49
CA LEU A 28 -5.00 -9.94 3.24
C LEU A 28 -5.29 -11.14 2.33
N GLY A 29 -6.02 -12.13 2.81
CA GLY A 29 -6.28 -13.38 2.09
C GLY A 29 -5.10 -14.37 2.11
N ALA A 30 -3.94 -13.95 2.62
CA ALA A 30 -2.71 -14.75 2.68
C ALA A 30 -1.77 -14.25 3.79
N ASN A 31 -0.67 -14.98 3.99
CA ASN A 31 0.49 -14.52 4.76
C ASN A 31 1.68 -14.30 3.80
N PRO A 32 1.71 -13.18 3.04
CA PRO A 32 2.78 -12.93 2.08
C PRO A 32 4.14 -12.77 2.76
N ASN A 33 5.23 -12.91 2.00
CA ASN A 33 6.59 -12.85 2.52
C ASN A 33 6.86 -11.58 3.32
N MET A 34 6.24 -10.45 2.95
CA MET A 34 6.33 -9.20 3.72
C MET A 34 5.84 -9.39 5.17
N THR A 35 4.65 -9.96 5.37
CA THR A 35 4.12 -10.18 6.74
C THR A 35 4.94 -11.20 7.52
N ARG A 36 5.47 -12.21 6.84
CA ARG A 36 6.37 -13.21 7.44
C ARG A 36 7.70 -12.59 7.87
N ALA A 37 8.23 -11.63 7.08
CA ALA A 37 9.42 -10.86 7.46
C ALA A 37 9.11 -9.86 8.59
N MET A 38 7.96 -9.16 8.55
CA MET A 38 7.51 -8.25 9.62
C MET A 38 7.30 -8.98 10.95
N ALA A 39 6.94 -10.26 10.92
CA ALA A 39 6.73 -11.09 12.12
C ALA A 39 7.98 -11.28 13.00
N ASN A 40 9.18 -10.94 12.53
CA ASN A 40 10.36 -10.81 13.38
C ASN A 40 10.16 -9.73 14.48
N SER A 41 9.23 -8.80 14.29
CA SER A 41 8.72 -7.89 15.30
C SER A 41 7.19 -8.00 15.35
N PRO A 42 6.62 -8.73 16.32
CA PRO A 42 5.16 -8.81 16.49
C PRO A 42 4.50 -7.44 16.61
N ALA A 43 5.19 -6.46 17.21
CA ALA A 43 4.70 -5.08 17.34
C ALA A 43 4.59 -4.38 15.97
N LEU A 44 5.57 -4.58 15.06
CA LEU A 44 5.53 -4.02 13.71
C LEU A 44 4.39 -4.65 12.90
N LEU A 45 4.29 -5.99 12.92
CA LEU A 45 3.22 -6.69 12.20
C LEU A 45 1.83 -6.25 12.70
N LYS A 46 1.66 -6.15 14.03
CA LYS A 46 0.40 -5.67 14.63
C LYS A 46 0.07 -4.24 14.22
N GLY A 47 1.04 -3.32 14.30
CA GLY A 47 0.85 -1.92 13.90
C GLY A 47 0.47 -1.78 12.42
N TYR A 48 1.11 -2.54 11.53
CA TYR A 48 0.76 -2.61 10.12
C TYR A 48 -0.69 -3.10 9.92
N LEU A 49 -1.06 -4.23 10.54
CA LEU A 49 -2.39 -4.80 10.40
C LEU A 49 -3.47 -3.87 10.95
N ASP A 50 -3.22 -3.18 12.07
CA ASP A 50 -4.18 -2.23 12.64
C ASP A 50 -4.41 -1.02 11.73
N LEU A 51 -3.34 -0.39 11.24
CA LEU A 51 -3.45 0.75 10.33
C LEU A 51 -4.13 0.34 9.03
N PHE A 52 -3.69 -0.77 8.41
CA PHE A 52 -4.33 -1.33 7.23
C PHE A 52 -5.82 -1.57 7.45
N GLY A 53 -6.17 -2.27 8.55
CA GLY A 53 -7.56 -2.60 8.86
C GLY A 53 -8.42 -1.39 9.23
N ALA A 54 -7.86 -0.29 9.73
CA ALA A 54 -8.57 0.96 9.94
C ALA A 54 -8.88 1.64 8.61
N LEU A 55 -7.86 1.83 7.76
CA LEU A 55 -7.98 2.53 6.49
C LEU A 55 -8.86 1.79 5.46
N THR A 56 -8.94 0.44 5.53
CA THR A 56 -9.84 -0.32 4.64
C THR A 56 -11.33 -0.12 4.94
N ARG A 57 -11.67 0.53 6.04
CA ARG A 57 -13.05 0.89 6.41
C ARG A 57 -13.37 2.36 6.23
N GLY A 58 -12.45 3.12 5.65
CA GLY A 58 -12.60 4.54 5.38
C GLY A 58 -13.45 4.85 4.14
N ALA A 59 -13.40 6.11 3.70
CA ALA A 59 -14.18 6.62 2.59
C ALA A 59 -13.64 6.19 1.21
N LEU A 60 -12.31 5.93 1.10
CA LEU A 60 -11.70 5.53 -0.15
C LEU A 60 -12.03 4.07 -0.48
N ASP A 61 -12.57 3.82 -1.67
CA ASP A 61 -12.90 2.49 -2.14
C ASP A 61 -11.64 1.64 -2.45
N VAL A 62 -11.84 0.34 -2.68
CA VAL A 62 -10.73 -0.59 -2.92
C VAL A 62 -9.92 -0.22 -4.17
N ALA A 63 -10.59 0.25 -5.24
CA ALA A 63 -9.92 0.62 -6.48
C ALA A 63 -8.98 1.81 -6.25
N THR A 64 -9.48 2.88 -5.64
CA THR A 64 -8.69 4.08 -5.33
C THR A 64 -7.51 3.76 -4.41
N ARG A 65 -7.70 2.90 -3.39
CA ARG A 65 -6.61 2.48 -2.49
C ARG A 65 -5.49 1.73 -3.22
N GLU A 66 -5.83 0.82 -4.14
CA GLU A 66 -4.82 0.10 -4.94
C GLU A 66 -4.09 1.06 -5.91
N LEU A 67 -4.79 2.02 -6.51
CA LEU A 67 -4.18 3.02 -7.38
C LEU A 67 -3.21 3.94 -6.60
N ILE A 68 -3.56 4.38 -5.38
CA ILE A 68 -2.64 5.11 -4.49
C ILE A 68 -1.41 4.27 -4.19
N ALA A 69 -1.60 2.98 -3.86
CA ALA A 69 -0.49 2.09 -3.55
C ALA A 69 0.48 1.91 -4.73
N LEU A 70 -0.04 1.80 -5.97
CA LEU A 70 0.76 1.74 -7.20
C LEU A 70 1.54 3.04 -7.42
N THR A 71 0.89 4.19 -7.25
CA THR A 71 1.52 5.52 -7.36
C THR A 71 2.70 5.64 -6.38
N VAL A 72 2.49 5.33 -5.11
CA VAL A 72 3.51 5.43 -4.06
C VAL A 72 4.62 4.40 -4.26
N ALA A 73 4.27 3.16 -4.63
CA ALA A 73 5.25 2.10 -4.88
C ALA A 73 6.17 2.43 -6.06
N GLN A 74 5.64 3.04 -7.12
CA GLN A 74 6.43 3.51 -8.27
C GLN A 74 7.36 4.66 -7.87
N GLY A 75 6.85 5.68 -7.18
CA GLY A 75 7.65 6.81 -6.69
C GLY A 75 8.79 6.36 -5.77
N ASN A 76 8.55 5.36 -4.94
CA ASN A 76 9.55 4.80 -4.02
C ASN A 76 10.44 3.71 -4.65
N GLY A 77 10.20 3.27 -5.88
CA GLY A 77 10.96 2.22 -6.56
C GLY A 77 10.88 0.87 -5.83
N CYS A 78 9.68 0.44 -5.39
CA CYS A 78 9.47 -0.81 -4.69
C CYS A 78 8.88 -1.88 -5.60
N SER A 79 9.72 -2.71 -6.23
CA SER A 79 9.24 -3.79 -7.11
C SER A 79 8.38 -4.82 -6.41
N TYR A 80 8.63 -5.14 -5.12
CA TYR A 80 7.75 -6.00 -4.33
C TYR A 80 6.33 -5.43 -4.27
N CYS A 81 6.22 -4.14 -3.91
CA CYS A 81 4.93 -3.48 -3.73
C CYS A 81 4.20 -3.28 -5.06
N LEU A 82 4.92 -2.94 -6.14
CA LEU A 82 4.33 -2.90 -7.47
C LEU A 82 3.78 -4.26 -7.89
N SER A 83 4.52 -5.35 -7.65
CA SER A 83 4.06 -6.71 -7.96
C SER A 83 2.80 -7.08 -7.18
N ALA A 84 2.79 -6.82 -5.87
CA ALA A 84 1.65 -7.11 -5.01
C ALA A 84 0.41 -6.30 -5.41
N HIS A 85 0.56 -4.97 -5.54
CA HIS A 85 -0.58 -4.08 -5.82
C HIS A 85 -1.06 -4.17 -7.26
N SER A 86 -0.21 -4.50 -8.26
CA SER A 86 -0.68 -4.83 -9.60
C SER A 86 -1.57 -6.07 -9.59
N TYR A 87 -1.15 -7.12 -8.87
CA TYR A 87 -1.95 -8.33 -8.72
C TYR A 87 -3.29 -8.05 -8.00
N LEU A 88 -3.27 -7.29 -6.90
CA LEU A 88 -4.48 -6.97 -6.15
C LEU A 88 -5.43 -6.04 -6.94
N ALA A 89 -4.88 -5.07 -7.66
CA ALA A 89 -5.64 -4.17 -8.53
C ALA A 89 -6.41 -4.96 -9.60
N GLU A 90 -5.75 -5.89 -10.27
CA GLU A 90 -6.37 -6.74 -11.30
C GLU A 90 -7.38 -7.74 -10.71
N HIS A 91 -6.97 -8.50 -9.68
CA HIS A 91 -7.73 -9.68 -9.24
C HIS A 91 -8.77 -9.37 -8.14
N VAL A 92 -8.54 -8.35 -7.31
CA VAL A 92 -9.43 -7.95 -6.21
C VAL A 92 -10.22 -6.71 -6.57
N ALA A 93 -9.56 -5.63 -6.99
CA ALA A 93 -10.22 -4.39 -7.36
C ALA A 93 -10.84 -4.43 -8.78
N ARG A 94 -10.48 -5.44 -9.60
CA ARG A 94 -10.99 -5.66 -10.98
C ARG A 94 -10.71 -4.48 -11.91
N LEU A 95 -9.58 -3.82 -11.73
CA LEU A 95 -9.10 -2.74 -12.57
C LEU A 95 -8.54 -3.27 -13.90
N ALA A 96 -8.68 -2.47 -14.96
CA ALA A 96 -8.06 -2.76 -16.24
C ALA A 96 -6.55 -2.50 -16.19
N GLU A 97 -5.78 -3.19 -17.02
CA GLU A 97 -4.33 -3.03 -17.11
C GLU A 97 -3.92 -1.58 -17.39
N ASP A 98 -4.66 -0.88 -18.27
CA ASP A 98 -4.39 0.51 -18.60
C ASP A 98 -4.51 1.44 -17.38
N ASP A 99 -5.48 1.20 -16.48
CA ASP A 99 -5.65 1.96 -15.24
C ASP A 99 -4.48 1.70 -14.27
N ILE A 100 -4.04 0.44 -14.16
CA ILE A 100 -2.88 0.02 -13.35
C ILE A 100 -1.60 0.72 -13.85
N VAL A 101 -1.40 0.76 -15.16
CA VAL A 101 -0.24 1.43 -15.78
C VAL A 101 -0.32 2.95 -15.62
N ALA A 102 -1.52 3.54 -15.75
CA ALA A 102 -1.72 4.98 -15.56
C ALA A 102 -1.44 5.43 -14.13
N ALA A 103 -1.90 4.65 -13.13
CA ALA A 103 -1.70 4.96 -11.72
C ALA A 103 -0.21 5.02 -11.32
N ARG A 104 0.65 4.22 -11.95
CA ARG A 104 2.10 4.28 -11.76
C ARG A 104 2.70 5.65 -12.17
N LYS A 105 1.95 6.42 -12.97
CA LYS A 105 2.31 7.78 -13.41
C LYS A 105 1.43 8.84 -12.71
N ALA A 106 0.83 8.51 -11.58
CA ALA A 106 -0.11 9.36 -10.84
C ALA A 106 -1.26 9.90 -11.73
N SER A 107 -1.79 9.05 -12.62
CA SER A 107 -2.84 9.42 -13.59
C SER A 107 -4.00 8.43 -13.52
N ALA A 108 -5.20 8.91 -13.82
CA ALA A 108 -6.42 8.11 -13.97
C ALA A 108 -7.37 8.76 -14.97
N THR A 109 -8.31 7.99 -15.51
CA THR A 109 -9.33 8.49 -16.44
C THR A 109 -10.36 9.36 -15.72
N ASP A 110 -10.78 8.96 -14.51
CA ASP A 110 -11.67 9.75 -13.66
C ASP A 110 -10.93 10.94 -13.05
N SER A 111 -11.49 12.13 -13.17
CA SER A 111 -10.83 13.37 -12.75
C SER A 111 -10.61 13.48 -11.25
N LYS A 112 -11.53 12.97 -10.44
CA LYS A 112 -11.40 12.95 -8.99
C LYS A 112 -10.32 11.98 -8.55
N THR A 113 -10.32 10.78 -9.11
CA THR A 113 -9.27 9.78 -8.89
C THR A 113 -7.91 10.30 -9.31
N ALA A 114 -7.79 10.93 -10.49
CA ALA A 114 -6.54 11.54 -10.94
C ALA A 114 -6.02 12.59 -9.96
N ALA A 115 -6.91 13.44 -9.39
CA ALA A 115 -6.53 14.42 -8.38
C ALA A 115 -6.06 13.77 -7.07
N ILE A 116 -6.70 12.67 -6.63
CA ILE A 116 -6.25 11.89 -5.47
C ILE A 116 -4.83 11.33 -5.72
N LEU A 117 -4.58 10.76 -6.90
CA LEU A 117 -3.26 10.19 -7.22
C LEU A 117 -2.18 11.26 -7.33
N ALA A 118 -2.49 12.41 -7.94
CA ALA A 118 -1.59 13.56 -8.00
C ALA A 118 -1.23 14.06 -6.59
N PHE A 119 -2.24 14.17 -5.71
CA PHE A 119 -2.04 14.55 -4.32
C PHE A 119 -1.20 13.50 -3.55
N ALA A 120 -1.48 12.22 -3.73
CA ALA A 120 -0.68 11.14 -3.13
C ALA A 120 0.78 11.19 -3.59
N ALA A 121 1.04 11.45 -4.87
CA ALA A 121 2.39 11.63 -5.40
C ALA A 121 3.08 12.86 -4.76
N ALA A 122 2.39 14.01 -4.68
CA ALA A 122 2.93 15.20 -4.03
C ALA A 122 3.29 14.97 -2.55
N VAL A 123 2.42 14.29 -1.80
CA VAL A 123 2.68 13.90 -0.39
C VAL A 123 3.90 12.98 -0.30
N ASN A 124 4.00 11.97 -1.18
CA ASN A 124 5.11 11.01 -1.16
C ASN A 124 6.44 11.67 -1.51
N ASP A 125 6.49 12.42 -2.61
CA ASP A 125 7.71 13.06 -3.13
C ASP A 125 8.17 14.20 -2.22
N GLY A 126 7.22 14.98 -1.70
CA GLY A 126 7.46 16.05 -0.74
C GLY A 126 7.71 15.57 0.70
N ARG A 127 7.64 14.24 0.96
CA ARG A 127 7.78 13.67 2.31
C ARG A 127 6.83 14.30 3.32
N GLY A 128 5.59 14.52 2.89
CA GLY A 128 4.54 15.18 3.63
C GLY A 128 4.45 16.70 3.41
N SER A 129 5.43 17.31 2.77
CA SER A 129 5.35 18.73 2.39
C SER A 129 4.55 18.86 1.09
N VAL A 130 3.38 19.47 1.17
CA VAL A 130 2.54 19.81 0.03
C VAL A 130 2.29 21.31 -0.01
N THR A 131 1.96 21.84 -1.18
CA THR A 131 1.65 23.26 -1.34
C THR A 131 0.16 23.54 -1.13
N ASP A 132 -0.21 24.80 -0.94
CA ASP A 132 -1.62 25.18 -0.91
C ASP A 132 -2.32 24.94 -2.26
N GLU A 133 -1.57 25.00 -3.36
CA GLU A 133 -2.04 24.69 -4.71
C GLU A 133 -2.38 23.20 -4.85
N ASP A 134 -1.59 22.29 -4.28
CA ASP A 134 -1.88 20.84 -4.31
C ASP A 134 -3.21 20.54 -3.61
N LEU A 135 -3.42 21.14 -2.42
CA LEU A 135 -4.66 21.02 -1.67
C LEU A 135 -5.87 21.66 -2.40
N ALA A 136 -5.66 22.84 -3.00
CA ALA A 136 -6.70 23.52 -3.74
C ALA A 136 -7.10 22.73 -4.99
N ALA A 137 -6.15 22.15 -5.72
CA ALA A 137 -6.40 21.32 -6.88
C ALA A 137 -7.20 20.06 -6.53
N ALA A 138 -6.85 19.35 -5.45
CA ALA A 138 -7.60 18.20 -4.97
C ALA A 138 -9.06 18.58 -4.64
N ARG A 139 -9.28 19.66 -3.88
CA ARG A 139 -10.63 20.15 -3.53
C ARG A 139 -11.44 20.59 -4.75
N ALA A 140 -10.81 21.26 -5.71
CA ALA A 140 -11.45 21.68 -6.94
C ALA A 140 -11.95 20.51 -7.79
N ALA A 141 -11.28 19.35 -7.70
CA ALA A 141 -11.72 18.10 -8.32
C ALA A 141 -12.78 17.34 -7.50
N GLY A 142 -13.23 17.89 -6.37
CA GLY A 142 -14.26 17.29 -5.52
C GLY A 142 -13.74 16.28 -4.49
N VAL A 143 -12.42 16.26 -4.21
CA VAL A 143 -11.86 15.46 -3.13
C VAL A 143 -12.21 16.11 -1.79
N THR A 144 -12.85 15.37 -0.90
CA THR A 144 -13.25 15.85 0.43
C THR A 144 -12.07 15.91 1.39
N ASP A 145 -12.21 16.65 2.50
CA ASP A 145 -11.17 16.70 3.54
C ASP A 145 -10.96 15.33 4.21
N GLU A 146 -12.00 14.48 4.28
CA GLU A 146 -11.89 13.10 4.73
C GLU A 146 -11.01 12.27 3.78
N GLU A 147 -11.27 12.33 2.47
CA GLU A 147 -10.47 11.62 1.46
C GLU A 147 -9.04 12.13 1.37
N ILE A 148 -8.81 13.45 1.58
CA ILE A 148 -7.47 14.04 1.69
C ILE A 148 -6.72 13.44 2.88
N ALA A 149 -7.36 13.40 4.05
CA ALA A 149 -6.75 12.83 5.26
C ALA A 149 -6.46 11.33 5.10
N GLU A 150 -7.39 10.57 4.51
CA GLU A 150 -7.18 9.14 4.23
C GLU A 150 -6.09 8.90 3.19
N THR A 151 -5.99 9.74 2.15
CA THR A 151 -4.92 9.67 1.15
C THR A 151 -3.55 9.78 1.83
N ILE A 152 -3.38 10.73 2.76
CA ILE A 152 -2.15 10.86 3.55
C ILE A 152 -1.90 9.60 4.38
N GLY A 153 -2.94 9.04 5.00
CA GLY A 153 -2.86 7.78 5.75
C GLY A 153 -2.41 6.61 4.88
N HIS A 154 -2.96 6.47 3.67
CA HIS A 154 -2.58 5.46 2.70
C HIS A 154 -1.14 5.66 2.17
N VAL A 155 -0.71 6.90 1.92
CA VAL A 155 0.69 7.19 1.58
C VAL A 155 1.61 6.72 2.71
N ALA A 156 1.32 7.07 3.96
CA ALA A 156 2.13 6.66 5.12
C ALA A 156 2.20 5.13 5.26
N LEU A 157 1.07 4.43 5.11
CA LEU A 157 1.01 2.96 5.12
C LEU A 157 1.90 2.36 4.02
N ASN A 158 1.80 2.89 2.80
CA ASN A 158 2.59 2.41 1.66
C ASN A 158 4.08 2.76 1.79
N VAL A 159 4.43 3.92 2.32
CA VAL A 159 5.84 4.26 2.64
C VAL A 159 6.42 3.28 3.64
N LEU A 160 5.69 2.92 4.70
CA LEU A 160 6.12 1.91 5.67
C LEU A 160 6.44 0.58 4.96
N THR A 161 5.51 0.06 4.13
CA THR A 161 5.69 -1.23 3.45
C THR A 161 6.77 -1.17 2.38
N ASN A 162 6.84 -0.08 1.60
CA ASN A 162 7.86 0.10 0.56
C ASN A 162 9.27 0.14 1.16
N TYR A 163 9.47 0.92 2.22
CA TYR A 163 10.78 1.04 2.87
C TYR A 163 11.17 -0.25 3.56
N PHE A 164 10.22 -0.93 4.22
CA PHE A 164 10.48 -2.22 4.82
C PHE A 164 10.91 -3.25 3.76
N ASN A 165 10.13 -3.42 2.69
CA ASN A 165 10.42 -4.39 1.65
C ASN A 165 11.77 -4.13 0.95
N LYS A 166 12.10 -2.86 0.69
CA LYS A 166 13.39 -2.47 0.10
C LYS A 166 14.56 -2.67 1.07
N ALA A 167 14.43 -2.24 2.32
CA ALA A 167 15.50 -2.36 3.32
C ALA A 167 15.83 -3.82 3.64
N VAL A 168 14.80 -4.68 3.67
CA VAL A 168 14.92 -6.12 3.99
C VAL A 168 15.20 -6.96 2.75
N GLU A 169 15.00 -6.41 1.54
CA GLU A 169 15.08 -7.16 0.26
C GLU A 169 14.16 -8.39 0.29
N VAL A 170 12.90 -8.17 0.64
CA VAL A 170 11.92 -9.26 0.73
C VAL A 170 11.74 -9.91 -0.64
N ASP A 171 11.89 -11.24 -0.71
CA ASP A 171 11.67 -12.01 -1.95
C ASP A 171 10.23 -11.86 -2.42
N ILE A 172 10.04 -11.50 -3.70
CA ILE A 172 8.72 -11.25 -4.29
C ILE A 172 7.99 -12.59 -4.45
N ASP A 173 6.78 -12.68 -3.89
CA ASP A 173 5.88 -13.84 -3.97
C ASP A 173 4.60 -13.55 -4.78
N PHE A 174 4.69 -12.59 -5.69
CA PHE A 174 3.67 -12.22 -6.68
C PHE A 174 4.26 -12.27 -8.10
N PRO A 175 3.44 -12.23 -9.17
CA PRO A 175 3.94 -12.00 -10.53
C PRO A 175 4.79 -10.72 -10.59
N VAL A 176 6.04 -10.84 -11.05
CA VAL A 176 7.03 -9.75 -10.92
C VAL A 176 6.70 -8.58 -11.82
N VAL A 177 6.59 -7.40 -11.21
CA VAL A 177 6.50 -6.10 -11.88
C VAL A 177 7.67 -5.23 -11.42
N ALA A 178 8.51 -4.80 -12.37
CA ALA A 178 9.66 -3.95 -12.07
C ALA A 178 9.25 -2.48 -11.85
N ALA A 179 9.96 -1.81 -10.93
CA ALA A 179 9.83 -0.38 -10.68
C ALA A 179 10.59 0.44 -11.73
#